data_6880163d0c8b73c05dcc47ec0a540809
#
_entry.id   6880163d0c8b73c05dcc47ec0a540809
#
_cell.length_a   1.000
_cell.length_b   1.000
_cell.length_c   1.000
_cell.angle_alpha   90.00
_cell.angle_beta   90.00
_cell.angle_gamma   90.00
#
_symmetry.space_group_name_H-M   'P 1'
#
loop_
_entity.id
_entity.type
_entity.pdbx_description
1 polymer ?
#
loop_
_entity_poly.entity_id
_entity_poly.type
_entity_poly.pdbx_seq_one_letter_code
_entity_poly.pdbx_strand_id
1 'polypeptide(L)'
;TYKSVYEKMVYWTPDKSVFNVNQLKDSMLDNGLNNLALSGISNTLFTYTISDTMKTRLTAEYIYKNMYENLDKDMNLVLCEPISEYWKYTDAFVDMPVSDSDFIYTDKSIPFLSIVLKGMVPMYSDYINFEANEREYFLKLVETGIYPSYYLTYEDSSKLIYTNSSDIY
;
A
#
# COMPACT_ATOMS: atom_id res chain seq x y z
N THR A 1 -22.56 -16.45 -19.62
CA THR A 1 -21.91 -17.26 -18.57
C THR A 1 -20.76 -16.44 -18.00
N TYR A 2 -20.99 -15.77 -16.88
CA TYR A 2 -19.91 -15.08 -16.15
C TYR A 2 -18.96 -16.14 -15.58
N LYS A 3 -17.77 -16.26 -16.13
CA LYS A 3 -16.66 -16.91 -15.44
C LYS A 3 -16.18 -15.93 -14.36
N SER A 4 -16.55 -16.18 -13.12
CA SER A 4 -15.86 -15.56 -12.00
C SER A 4 -14.45 -16.14 -11.96
N VAL A 5 -13.48 -15.38 -12.44
CA VAL A 5 -12.07 -15.70 -12.26
C VAL A 5 -11.76 -15.36 -10.80
N TYR A 6 -11.88 -16.34 -9.92
CA TYR A 6 -11.29 -16.23 -8.59
C TYR A 6 -9.77 -16.32 -8.78
N GLU A 7 -9.10 -15.18 -8.81
CA GLU A 7 -7.65 -15.17 -8.68
C GLU A 7 -7.29 -15.74 -7.32
N LYS A 8 -6.59 -16.86 -7.32
CA LYS A 8 -6.03 -17.40 -6.07
C LYS A 8 -4.85 -16.53 -5.70
N MET A 9 -5.02 -15.70 -4.70
CA MET A 9 -3.90 -15.01 -4.07
C MET A 9 -3.09 -16.04 -3.27
N VAL A 10 -1.80 -16.14 -3.57
CA VAL A 10 -0.85 -16.97 -2.84
C VAL A 10 0.06 -16.06 -2.03
N TYR A 11 -0.03 -16.16 -0.73
CA TYR A 11 0.84 -15.42 0.17
C TYR A 11 2.05 -16.27 0.57
N TRP A 12 3.22 -15.67 0.54
CA TRP A 12 4.39 -16.28 1.19
C TRP A 12 4.24 -16.23 2.71
N THR A 13 4.81 -17.21 3.38
CA THR A 13 4.90 -17.12 4.84
C THR A 13 5.73 -15.91 5.26
N PRO A 14 5.46 -15.29 6.42
CA PRO A 14 6.24 -14.16 6.90
C PRO A 14 7.75 -14.38 6.90
N ASP A 15 8.20 -15.55 7.32
CA ASP A 15 9.63 -15.89 7.31
C ASP A 15 10.24 -15.85 5.89
N LYS A 16 9.49 -16.37 4.89
CA LYS A 16 9.94 -16.33 3.50
C LYS A 16 9.90 -14.92 2.92
N SER A 17 8.89 -14.12 3.28
CA SER A 17 8.79 -12.71 2.88
C SER A 17 9.98 -11.93 3.41
N VAL A 18 10.32 -12.08 4.69
CA VAL A 18 11.48 -11.42 5.31
C VAL A 18 12.79 -11.81 4.62
N PHE A 19 12.97 -13.10 4.34
CA PHE A 19 14.15 -13.56 3.60
C PHE A 19 14.29 -12.88 2.25
N ASN A 20 13.21 -12.83 1.45
CA ASN A 20 13.23 -12.23 0.13
C ASN A 20 13.44 -10.71 0.19
N VAL A 21 12.82 -10.03 1.15
CA VAL A 21 12.99 -8.57 1.35
C VAL A 21 14.42 -8.23 1.76
N ASN A 22 15.04 -9.03 2.62
CA ASN A 22 16.45 -8.81 2.98
C ASN A 22 17.40 -9.02 1.79
N GLN A 23 17.17 -10.03 0.95
CA GLN A 23 17.93 -10.19 -0.30
C GLN A 23 17.77 -9.00 -1.25
N LEU A 24 16.53 -8.48 -1.37
CA LEU A 24 16.25 -7.30 -2.16
C LEU A 24 16.98 -6.07 -1.60
N LYS A 25 16.92 -5.85 -0.27
CA LYS A 25 17.65 -4.78 0.42
C LYS A 25 19.13 -4.81 0.06
N ASP A 26 19.78 -5.97 0.27
CA ASP A 26 21.22 -6.10 0.01
C ASP A 26 21.54 -5.76 -1.45
N SER A 27 20.78 -6.30 -2.41
CA SER A 27 20.94 -5.99 -3.83
C SER A 27 20.72 -4.50 -4.17
N MET A 28 19.77 -3.84 -3.52
CA MET A 28 19.52 -2.41 -3.72
C MET A 28 20.66 -1.57 -3.18
N LEU A 29 21.14 -1.86 -1.98
CA LEU A 29 22.26 -1.15 -1.38
C LEU A 29 23.55 -1.30 -2.17
N ASP A 30 23.82 -2.50 -2.69
CA ASP A 30 24.97 -2.76 -3.58
C ASP A 30 24.93 -1.92 -4.87
N ASN A 31 23.71 -1.54 -5.31
CA ASN A 31 23.50 -0.66 -6.47
C ASN A 31 23.31 0.83 -6.09
N GLY A 32 23.53 1.19 -4.83
CA GLY A 32 23.42 2.57 -4.36
C GLY A 32 21.97 3.08 -4.22
N LEU A 33 20.99 2.16 -4.12
CA LEU A 33 19.58 2.48 -3.95
C LEU A 33 19.18 2.28 -2.49
N ASN A 34 18.57 3.30 -1.88
CA ASN A 34 18.15 3.28 -0.48
C ASN A 34 16.66 3.57 -0.25
N ASN A 35 15.84 3.57 -1.30
CA ASN A 35 14.39 3.77 -1.18
C ASN A 35 13.67 2.47 -1.55
N LEU A 36 12.86 1.93 -0.66
CA LEU A 36 12.17 0.66 -0.83
C LEU A 36 10.66 0.84 -0.64
N ALA A 37 9.89 0.51 -1.68
CA ALA A 37 8.44 0.46 -1.59
C ALA A 37 7.96 -0.98 -1.38
N LEU A 38 7.09 -1.19 -0.39
CA LEU A 38 6.54 -2.50 -0.05
C LEU A 38 5.00 -2.45 -0.01
N SER A 39 4.38 -3.43 -0.66
CA SER A 39 2.94 -3.64 -0.69
C SER A 39 2.58 -5.06 -0.27
N GLY A 40 1.36 -5.28 0.24
CA GLY A 40 0.82 -6.59 0.59
C GLY A 40 1.28 -7.16 1.93
N ILE A 41 2.46 -6.82 2.41
CA ILE A 41 2.97 -7.23 3.73
C ILE A 41 2.87 -6.11 4.78
N SER A 42 2.48 -4.92 4.38
CA SER A 42 2.27 -3.75 5.25
C SER A 42 0.88 -3.72 5.89
N ASN A 43 -0.13 -4.30 5.22
CA ASN A 43 -1.54 -4.24 5.61
C ASN A 43 -2.18 -5.60 5.87
N THR A 44 -1.53 -6.72 5.51
CA THR A 44 -2.13 -8.05 5.57
C THR A 44 -1.42 -8.94 6.58
N LEU A 45 -2.15 -9.32 7.63
CA LEU A 45 -1.70 -10.29 8.62
C LEU A 45 -2.59 -11.54 8.59
N PHE A 46 -2.00 -12.71 8.51
CA PHE A 46 -2.71 -13.98 8.47
C PHE A 46 -2.08 -15.03 9.39
N THR A 47 -2.89 -16.04 9.72
CA THR A 47 -2.42 -17.25 10.40
C THR A 47 -1.83 -18.19 9.36
N TYR A 48 -0.71 -18.83 9.68
CA TYR A 48 -0.04 -19.75 8.74
C TYR A 48 0.54 -20.95 9.48
N THR A 49 0.90 -21.99 8.75
CA THR A 49 1.46 -23.22 9.32
C THR A 49 2.83 -23.51 8.73
N ILE A 50 3.80 -23.76 9.60
CA ILE A 50 5.12 -24.25 9.21
C ILE A 50 5.41 -25.53 10.01
N SER A 51 5.79 -26.60 9.33
CA SER A 51 6.14 -27.89 9.93
C SER A 51 5.09 -28.35 10.97
N ASP A 52 3.80 -28.34 10.55
CA ASP A 52 2.64 -28.72 11.37
C ASP A 52 2.40 -27.84 12.62
N THR A 53 3.14 -26.74 12.75
CA THR A 53 2.93 -25.76 13.82
C THR A 53 2.20 -24.54 13.30
N MET A 54 1.03 -24.27 13.88
CA MET A 54 0.26 -23.07 13.58
C MET A 54 0.90 -21.83 14.20
N LYS A 55 1.13 -20.81 13.39
CA LYS A 55 1.59 -19.48 13.79
C LYS A 55 0.45 -18.49 13.73
N THR A 56 0.34 -17.66 14.74
CA THR A 56 -0.74 -16.67 14.85
C THR A 56 -0.44 -15.38 14.07
N ARG A 57 -1.47 -14.53 13.90
CA ARG A 57 -1.32 -13.18 13.34
C ARG A 57 -0.33 -12.33 14.14
N LEU A 58 -0.31 -12.44 15.47
CA LEU A 58 0.64 -11.75 16.34
C LEU A 58 2.09 -12.19 16.07
N THR A 59 2.29 -13.47 15.76
CA THR A 59 3.62 -13.96 15.36
C THR A 59 4.05 -13.34 14.03
N ALA A 60 3.15 -13.26 13.06
CA ALA A 60 3.41 -12.62 11.76
C ALA A 60 3.73 -11.12 11.94
N GLU A 61 2.93 -10.41 12.73
CA GLU A 61 3.16 -9.00 13.08
C GLU A 61 4.53 -8.77 13.69
N TYR A 62 4.91 -9.60 14.68
CA TYR A 62 6.22 -9.50 15.33
C TYR A 62 7.38 -9.73 14.34
N ILE A 63 7.24 -10.70 13.44
CA ILE A 63 8.26 -10.98 12.40
C ILE A 63 8.40 -9.79 11.45
N TYR A 64 7.30 -9.24 10.96
CA TYR A 64 7.32 -8.08 10.07
C TYR A 64 7.81 -6.82 10.77
N LYS A 65 7.41 -6.60 12.02
CA LYS A 65 7.90 -5.47 12.82
C LYS A 65 9.41 -5.47 12.95
N ASN A 66 10.01 -6.62 13.29
CA ASN A 66 11.46 -6.75 13.37
C ASN A 66 12.14 -6.52 12.00
N MET A 67 11.50 -6.95 10.91
CA MET A 67 11.98 -6.67 9.56
C MET A 67 11.99 -5.16 9.28
N TYR A 68 10.88 -4.46 9.52
CA TYR A 68 10.79 -3.02 9.31
C TYR A 68 11.79 -2.25 10.18
N GLU A 69 11.95 -2.62 11.43
CA GLU A 69 12.95 -2.02 12.32
C GLU A 69 14.39 -2.18 11.82
N ASN A 70 14.69 -3.28 11.12
CA ASN A 70 15.98 -3.49 10.51
C ASN A 70 16.14 -2.76 9.16
N LEU A 71 15.06 -2.65 8.39
CA LEU A 71 15.07 -1.92 7.13
C LEU A 71 15.25 -0.41 7.34
N ASP A 72 14.54 0.16 8.31
CA ASP A 72 14.54 1.58 8.66
C ASP A 72 15.94 2.14 9.01
N LYS A 73 16.89 1.28 9.35
CA LYS A 73 18.27 1.69 9.64
C LYS A 73 19.05 2.13 8.41
N ASP A 74 18.72 1.57 7.26
CA ASP A 74 19.52 1.72 6.04
C ASP A 74 18.70 2.17 4.83
N MET A 75 17.37 2.10 4.92
CA MET A 75 16.45 2.32 3.80
C MET A 75 15.36 3.32 4.20
N ASN A 76 14.96 4.17 3.26
CA ASN A 76 13.71 4.93 3.36
C ASN A 76 12.56 4.02 2.91
N LEU A 77 11.52 3.91 3.73
CA LEU A 77 10.42 2.99 3.50
C LEU A 77 9.15 3.68 3.03
N VAL A 78 8.63 3.21 1.91
CA VAL A 78 7.33 3.60 1.38
C VAL A 78 6.39 2.41 1.51
N LEU A 79 5.34 2.55 2.32
CA LEU A 79 4.43 1.45 2.60
C LEU A 79 3.01 1.74 2.06
N CYS A 80 2.40 0.70 1.49
CA CYS A 80 1.03 0.71 1.03
C CYS A 80 0.11 0.40 2.21
N GLU A 81 -0.79 1.33 2.56
CA GLU A 81 -1.82 1.19 3.61
C GLU A 81 -1.32 0.51 4.90
N PRO A 82 -0.19 0.92 5.50
CA PRO A 82 0.39 0.18 6.61
C PRO A 82 -0.51 0.19 7.84
N ILE A 83 -0.52 -0.94 8.58
CA ILE A 83 -1.13 -0.99 9.91
C ILE A 83 -0.37 -0.08 10.89
N SER A 84 -1.05 0.36 11.94
CA SER A 84 -0.52 1.35 12.91
C SER A 84 0.83 0.98 13.54
N GLU A 85 1.08 -0.32 13.72
CA GLU A 85 2.32 -0.86 14.30
C GLU A 85 3.56 -0.55 13.46
N TYR A 86 3.39 -0.27 12.15
CA TYR A 86 4.50 -0.01 11.22
C TYR A 86 4.69 1.47 10.88
N TRP A 87 3.78 2.36 11.29
CA TRP A 87 3.80 3.79 10.94
C TRP A 87 5.12 4.47 11.32
N LYS A 88 5.70 4.11 12.46
CA LYS A 88 6.95 4.72 12.94
C LYS A 88 8.18 4.39 12.11
N TYR A 89 8.09 3.39 11.21
CA TYR A 89 9.16 3.00 10.31
C TYR A 89 8.95 3.49 8.89
N THR A 90 7.88 4.27 8.65
CA THR A 90 7.41 4.62 7.30
C THR A 90 7.72 6.07 6.99
N ASP A 91 8.47 6.32 5.92
CA ASP A 91 8.79 7.65 5.43
C ASP A 91 7.71 8.24 4.52
N ALA A 92 6.93 7.40 3.84
CA ALA A 92 5.77 7.82 3.04
C ALA A 92 4.71 6.71 2.96
N PHE A 93 3.45 7.11 2.93
CA PHE A 93 2.33 6.21 2.70
C PHE A 93 1.82 6.34 1.26
N VAL A 94 1.50 5.22 0.63
CA VAL A 94 0.87 5.16 -0.69
C VAL A 94 -0.46 4.42 -0.62
N ASP A 95 -1.29 4.60 -1.63
CA ASP A 95 -2.63 4.03 -1.76
C ASP A 95 -3.54 4.40 -0.56
N MET A 96 -3.38 5.64 -0.03
CA MET A 96 -4.13 6.07 1.13
C MET A 96 -5.58 6.37 0.78
N PRO A 97 -6.55 5.78 1.51
CA PRO A 97 -7.96 6.03 1.27
C PRO A 97 -8.35 7.47 1.65
N VAL A 98 -9.18 8.10 0.84
CA VAL A 98 -9.74 9.44 1.08
C VAL A 98 -11.07 9.41 1.82
N SER A 99 -11.65 8.22 1.99
CA SER A 99 -12.91 7.98 2.72
C SER A 99 -12.77 6.74 3.60
N ASP A 100 -13.69 6.58 4.54
CA ASP A 100 -13.84 5.34 5.27
C ASP A 100 -14.65 4.30 4.46
N SER A 101 -14.91 3.14 5.06
CA SER A 101 -15.63 2.03 4.42
C SER A 101 -17.14 2.24 4.26
N ASP A 102 -17.66 3.45 4.49
CA ASP A 102 -19.10 3.76 4.46
C ASP A 102 -19.93 2.74 5.25
N PHE A 103 -19.48 2.46 6.47
CA PHE A 103 -20.17 1.50 7.33
C PHE A 103 -21.61 1.93 7.59
N ILE A 104 -22.56 1.01 7.50
CA ILE A 104 -24.02 1.26 7.49
C ILE A 104 -24.55 2.12 8.66
N TYR A 105 -23.80 2.24 9.74
CA TYR A 105 -24.15 3.04 10.91
C TYR A 105 -23.44 4.40 10.97
N THR A 106 -22.67 4.76 9.95
CA THR A 106 -22.00 6.06 9.89
C THR A 106 -22.76 7.01 8.96
N ASP A 107 -23.10 8.18 9.45
CA ASP A 107 -23.81 9.21 8.66
C ASP A 107 -22.87 9.93 7.67
N LYS A 108 -21.59 9.99 7.99
CA LYS A 108 -20.55 10.66 7.18
C LYS A 108 -19.21 9.98 7.35
N SER A 109 -18.48 9.91 6.25
CA SER A 109 -17.07 9.56 6.27
C SER A 109 -16.24 10.64 6.96
N ILE A 110 -15.46 10.25 7.95
CA ILE A 110 -14.48 11.12 8.61
C ILE A 110 -13.09 10.63 8.23
N PRO A 111 -12.27 11.46 7.54
CA PRO A 111 -10.93 11.06 7.10
C PRO A 111 -9.95 11.05 8.30
N PHE A 112 -10.21 10.16 9.26
CA PHE A 112 -9.49 10.12 10.53
C PHE A 112 -7.98 9.95 10.36
N LEU A 113 -7.56 9.04 9.47
CA LEU A 113 -6.14 8.77 9.21
C LEU A 113 -5.42 10.03 8.73
N SER A 114 -5.99 10.72 7.76
CA SER A 114 -5.38 11.94 7.23
C SER A 114 -5.36 13.08 8.24
N ILE A 115 -6.36 13.19 9.10
CA ILE A 115 -6.36 14.17 10.19
C ILE A 115 -5.21 13.90 11.18
N VAL A 116 -4.99 12.64 11.53
CA VAL A 116 -3.94 12.24 12.50
C VAL A 116 -2.54 12.36 11.90
N LEU A 117 -2.37 11.94 10.65
CA LEU A 117 -1.05 11.80 10.00
C LEU A 117 -0.63 13.04 9.21
N LYS A 118 -1.54 13.98 8.95
CA LYS A 118 -1.27 15.19 8.17
C LYS A 118 -0.12 15.99 8.77
N GLY A 119 0.90 16.22 7.96
CA GLY A 119 2.09 16.95 8.36
C GLY A 119 3.14 16.14 9.13
N MET A 120 2.87 14.88 9.44
CA MET A 120 3.83 13.98 10.06
C MET A 120 4.55 13.13 9.01
N VAL A 121 3.78 12.55 8.08
CA VAL A 121 4.30 11.70 7.01
C VAL A 121 3.59 12.08 5.71
N PRO A 122 4.30 12.20 4.57
CA PRO A 122 3.66 12.40 3.28
C PRO A 122 2.77 11.21 2.92
N MET A 123 1.56 11.49 2.47
CA MET A 123 0.56 10.52 2.07
C MET A 123 0.19 10.71 0.62
N TYR A 124 0.15 9.64 -0.15
CA TYR A 124 -0.20 9.60 -1.56
C TYR A 124 -1.45 8.75 -1.76
N SER A 125 -2.35 9.24 -2.60
CA SER A 125 -3.62 8.57 -2.88
C SER A 125 -3.46 7.33 -3.75
N ASP A 126 -4.55 6.60 -3.94
CA ASP A 126 -4.73 5.73 -5.10
C ASP A 126 -4.73 6.55 -6.40
N TYR A 127 -4.70 5.90 -7.55
CA TYR A 127 -4.50 6.54 -8.84
C TYR A 127 -5.74 7.33 -9.28
N ILE A 128 -5.61 8.65 -9.35
CA ILE A 128 -6.71 9.57 -9.67
C ILE A 128 -7.29 9.33 -11.07
N ASN A 129 -6.46 8.88 -12.01
CA ASN A 129 -6.88 8.63 -13.39
C ASN A 129 -7.77 7.40 -13.58
N PHE A 130 -8.06 6.65 -12.52
CA PHE A 130 -9.05 5.56 -12.55
C PHE A 130 -10.36 5.93 -11.82
N GLU A 131 -10.45 7.13 -11.28
CA GLU A 131 -11.63 7.59 -10.57
C GLU A 131 -12.73 8.05 -11.52
N ALA A 132 -13.98 7.65 -11.22
CA ALA A 132 -15.13 8.02 -12.04
C ALA A 132 -15.48 9.52 -11.99
N ASN A 133 -15.11 10.21 -10.92
CA ASN A 133 -15.29 11.64 -10.73
C ASN A 133 -13.99 12.27 -10.21
N GLU A 134 -13.04 12.49 -11.10
CA GLU A 134 -11.70 12.99 -10.77
C GLU A 134 -11.75 14.34 -10.05
N ARG A 135 -12.66 15.23 -10.46
CA ARG A 135 -12.76 16.55 -9.83
C ARG A 135 -13.18 16.46 -8.36
N GLU A 136 -14.16 15.64 -8.06
CA GLU A 136 -14.62 15.43 -6.66
C GLU A 136 -13.53 14.74 -5.85
N TYR A 137 -12.89 13.74 -6.43
CA TYR A 137 -11.80 13.03 -5.80
C TYR A 137 -10.61 13.97 -5.50
N PHE A 138 -10.25 14.82 -6.46
CA PHE A 138 -9.19 15.82 -6.28
C PHE A 138 -9.53 16.80 -5.15
N LEU A 139 -10.79 17.24 -5.06
CA LEU A 139 -11.21 18.14 -3.95
C LEU A 139 -11.11 17.43 -2.59
N LYS A 140 -11.43 16.13 -2.52
CA LYS A 140 -11.22 15.33 -1.30
C LYS A 140 -9.74 15.21 -0.95
N LEU A 141 -8.85 15.07 -1.94
CA LEU A 141 -7.40 15.06 -1.71
C LEU A 141 -6.91 16.37 -1.11
N VAL A 142 -7.40 17.51 -1.62
CA VAL A 142 -7.07 18.83 -1.07
C VAL A 142 -7.58 18.97 0.38
N GLU A 143 -8.80 18.53 0.66
CA GLU A 143 -9.40 18.53 1.99
C GLU A 143 -8.57 17.71 2.98
N THR A 144 -8.21 16.50 2.60
CA THR A 144 -7.47 15.56 3.45
C THR A 144 -5.97 15.86 3.53
N GLY A 145 -5.43 16.59 2.56
CA GLY A 145 -3.98 16.87 2.46
C GLY A 145 -3.17 15.68 1.96
N ILE A 146 -3.82 14.80 1.20
CA ILE A 146 -3.18 13.67 0.53
C ILE A 146 -2.74 14.11 -0.87
N TYR A 147 -1.54 13.73 -1.27
CA TYR A 147 -1.01 14.04 -2.61
C TYR A 147 -1.62 13.13 -3.66
N PRO A 148 -1.96 13.65 -4.86
CA PRO A 148 -2.47 12.83 -5.95
C PRO A 148 -1.40 11.90 -6.52
N SER A 149 -1.80 10.67 -6.85
CA SER A 149 -1.00 9.70 -7.59
C SER A 149 -1.60 9.47 -8.97
N TYR A 150 -0.71 9.23 -9.95
CA TYR A 150 -1.11 8.93 -11.33
C TYR A 150 -0.43 7.66 -11.80
N TYR A 151 -1.19 6.79 -12.42
CA TYR A 151 -0.63 5.64 -13.13
C TYR A 151 -0.19 6.09 -14.54
N LEU A 152 1.09 5.95 -14.83
CA LEU A 152 1.66 6.29 -16.12
C LEU A 152 1.93 5.03 -16.94
N THR A 153 1.76 5.11 -18.26
CA THR A 153 2.03 4.02 -19.18
C THR A 153 2.96 4.46 -20.30
N TYR A 154 3.71 3.51 -20.87
CA TYR A 154 4.49 3.68 -22.10
C TYR A 154 3.69 3.34 -23.36
N GLU A 155 2.45 2.86 -23.20
CA GLU A 155 1.62 2.50 -24.33
C GLU A 155 1.12 3.75 -25.07
N ASP A 156 0.96 3.62 -26.38
CA ASP A 156 0.38 4.66 -27.23
C ASP A 156 -1.06 4.94 -26.79
N SER A 157 -1.47 6.22 -26.82
CA SER A 157 -2.81 6.64 -26.44
C SER A 157 -3.93 5.94 -27.24
N SER A 158 -3.63 5.51 -28.47
CA SER A 158 -4.56 4.73 -29.30
C SER A 158 -4.93 3.38 -28.67
N LYS A 159 -4.06 2.80 -27.85
CA LYS A 159 -4.32 1.54 -27.12
C LYS A 159 -5.17 1.75 -25.87
N LEU A 160 -5.25 2.98 -25.38
CA LEU A 160 -6.00 3.35 -24.18
C LEU A 160 -7.46 3.73 -24.49
N ILE A 161 -7.84 3.86 -25.75
CA ILE A 161 -9.17 4.28 -26.23
C ILE A 161 -10.34 3.47 -25.63
N TYR A 162 -10.10 2.20 -25.27
CA TYR A 162 -11.12 1.33 -24.69
C TYR A 162 -10.96 1.13 -23.18
N THR A 163 -10.14 1.93 -22.55
CA THR A 163 -9.94 1.92 -21.09
C THR A 163 -10.59 3.15 -20.47
N ASN A 164 -10.81 3.12 -19.17
CA ASN A 164 -11.29 4.28 -18.41
C ASN A 164 -10.28 5.45 -18.40
N SER A 165 -9.07 5.21 -18.87
CA SER A 165 -8.00 6.21 -18.95
C SER A 165 -7.94 6.93 -20.29
N SER A 166 -8.84 6.67 -21.23
CA SER A 166 -8.83 7.26 -22.59
C SER A 166 -8.96 8.79 -22.58
N ASP A 167 -9.62 9.35 -21.58
CA ASP A 167 -9.88 10.79 -21.47
C ASP A 167 -8.72 11.55 -20.77
N ILE A 168 -7.69 10.85 -20.32
CA ILE A 168 -6.60 11.40 -19.49
C ILE A 168 -5.28 11.47 -20.27
N TYR A 169 -5.18 10.68 -21.33
CA TYR A 169 -4.04 10.60 -22.25
C TYR A 169 -4.47 11.03 -23.66
#